data_4972d5fb5757253e3a17f355183233b1
#
_entry.id   4972d5fb5757253e3a17f355183233b1
#
_cell.length_a   1.000
_cell.length_b   1.000
_cell.length_c   1.000
_cell.angle_alpha   90.00
_cell.angle_beta   90.00
_cell.angle_gamma   90.00
#
_symmetry.space_group_name_H-M   'P 1'
#
loop_
_entity.id
_entity.type
_entity.pdbx_description
1 polymer ?
#
loop_
_entity_poly.entity_id
_entity_poly.type
_entity_poly.pdbx_seq_one_letter_code
_entity_poly.pdbx_strand_id
1 'polypeptide(L)'
;MNTILRTLLFEWKDRKLPSIIERDIRLDTSSQQKINNATVITGFRRVGKTYMLYDAIKKLFETQTREEVVYINFEDERIIAPTTDLLTNLIPEIQAIYGQKPKYLFLDELQLIPYWSKWVRRMLDTESLQIFITGSSSKMSSAELPTELRGRAWEIKVTPLTLKNFYALKM
;
A
#
# COMPACT_ATOMS: atom_id res chain seq x y z
N MET A 1 -17.96 -5.79 -13.76
CA MET A 1 -18.03 -5.26 -12.39
C MET A 1 -17.39 -6.27 -11.45
N ASN A 2 -16.33 -5.90 -10.74
CA ASN A 2 -15.60 -6.85 -9.89
C ASN A 2 -16.20 -6.85 -8.47
N THR A 3 -17.05 -7.85 -8.17
CA THR A 3 -17.77 -7.94 -6.88
C THR A 3 -16.83 -7.99 -5.68
N ILE A 4 -15.69 -8.72 -5.78
CA ILE A 4 -14.71 -8.86 -4.69
C ILE A 4 -14.06 -7.51 -4.39
N LEU A 5 -13.61 -6.81 -5.41
CA LEU A 5 -12.98 -5.49 -5.24
C LEU A 5 -13.92 -4.50 -4.54
N ARG A 6 -15.21 -4.47 -4.94
CA ARG A 6 -16.23 -3.64 -4.28
C ARG A 6 -16.40 -4.01 -2.82
N THR A 7 -16.48 -5.31 -2.51
CA THR A 7 -16.60 -5.79 -1.13
C THR A 7 -15.43 -5.31 -0.28
N LEU A 8 -14.19 -5.46 -0.77
CA LEU A 8 -12.99 -5.00 -0.06
C LEU A 8 -12.99 -3.48 0.18
N LEU A 9 -13.44 -2.70 -0.82
CA LEU A 9 -13.56 -1.25 -0.70
C LEU A 9 -14.65 -0.84 0.30
N PHE A 10 -15.81 -1.50 0.31
CA PHE A 10 -16.83 -1.25 1.32
C PHE A 10 -16.37 -1.61 2.72
N GLU A 11 -15.73 -2.76 2.91
CA GLU A 11 -15.16 -3.16 4.19
C GLU A 11 -14.09 -2.17 4.67
N TRP A 12 -13.27 -1.63 3.76
CA TRP A 12 -12.28 -0.62 4.10
C TRP A 12 -12.93 0.65 4.68
N LYS A 13 -14.06 1.07 4.17
CA LYS A 13 -14.77 2.26 4.61
C LYS A 13 -15.03 2.25 6.11
N ASP A 14 -15.38 1.09 6.68
CA ASP A 14 -15.76 0.94 8.09
C ASP A 14 -14.67 0.24 8.94
N ARG A 15 -13.55 -0.13 8.33
CA ARG A 15 -12.50 -0.91 9.00
C ARG A 15 -11.82 -0.12 10.11
N LYS A 16 -11.81 -0.67 11.32
CA LYS A 16 -11.00 -0.16 12.42
C LYS A 16 -9.55 -0.62 12.25
N LEU A 17 -8.61 0.33 12.35
CA LEU A 17 -7.20 -0.01 12.35
C LEU A 17 -6.80 -0.67 13.68
N PRO A 18 -5.88 -1.66 13.66
CA PRO A 18 -5.38 -2.28 14.87
C PRO A 18 -4.55 -1.30 15.70
N SER A 19 -4.25 -1.67 16.95
CA SER A 19 -3.22 -0.99 17.74
C SER A 19 -1.86 -1.15 17.06
N ILE A 20 -1.11 -0.05 16.98
CA ILE A 20 0.15 0.00 16.24
C ILE A 20 1.29 0.26 17.21
N ILE A 21 2.39 -0.46 17.00
CA ILE A 21 3.64 -0.23 17.69
C ILE A 21 4.47 0.70 16.84
N GLU A 22 4.83 1.85 17.39
CA GLU A 22 5.69 2.79 16.68
C GLU A 22 7.06 2.16 16.39
N ARG A 23 7.55 2.46 15.18
CA ARG A 23 8.87 2.07 14.71
C ARG A 23 9.74 3.30 14.51
N ASP A 24 11.06 3.10 14.58
CA ASP A 24 12.03 4.16 14.29
C ASP A 24 11.96 4.59 12.80
N ILE A 25 11.60 3.66 11.91
CA ILE A 25 11.41 3.94 10.48
C ILE A 25 9.93 4.31 10.24
N ARG A 26 9.72 5.51 9.70
CA ARG A 26 8.38 6.02 9.34
C ARG A 26 8.28 6.23 7.84
N LEU A 27 7.08 6.04 7.29
CA LEU A 27 6.79 6.38 5.90
C LEU A 27 6.60 7.88 5.77
N ASP A 28 7.25 8.49 4.79
CA ASP A 28 7.00 9.88 4.43
C ASP A 28 5.70 9.94 3.61
N THR A 29 4.68 10.55 4.19
CA THR A 29 3.37 10.79 3.57
C THR A 29 3.18 12.26 3.20
N SER A 30 4.24 13.08 3.27
CA SER A 30 4.14 14.48 2.91
C SER A 30 3.81 14.65 1.42
N SER A 31 2.83 15.49 1.12
CA SER A 31 2.41 15.81 -0.26
C SER A 31 3.42 16.64 -1.04
N GLN A 32 4.59 16.94 -0.44
CA GLN A 32 5.64 17.79 -1.03
C GLN A 32 6.63 17.02 -1.90
N GLN A 33 6.41 15.73 -2.16
CA GLN A 33 7.26 15.01 -3.10
C GLN A 33 7.10 15.60 -4.50
N LYS A 34 8.09 16.38 -4.92
CA LYS A 34 8.16 16.98 -6.28
C LYS A 34 8.27 15.94 -7.40
N ILE A 35 8.55 14.69 -7.05
CA ILE A 35 8.72 13.58 -7.99
C ILE A 35 7.67 12.54 -7.65
N ASN A 36 6.87 12.17 -8.64
CA ASN A 36 5.80 11.18 -8.50
C ASN A 36 6.39 9.75 -8.48
N ASN A 37 6.86 9.31 -7.31
CA ASN A 37 7.45 7.99 -7.10
C ASN A 37 6.57 7.14 -6.19
N ALA A 38 6.53 5.82 -6.45
CA ALA A 38 5.94 4.87 -5.53
C ALA A 38 6.89 4.60 -4.36
N THR A 39 6.35 4.44 -3.15
CA THR A 39 7.10 3.94 -1.99
C THR A 39 6.92 2.43 -1.90
N VAL A 40 7.99 1.68 -2.07
CA VAL A 40 7.99 0.22 -2.04
C VAL A 40 8.61 -0.27 -0.74
N ILE A 41 7.82 -0.97 0.06
CA ILE A 41 8.22 -1.49 1.36
C ILE A 41 8.51 -2.97 1.22
N THR A 42 9.79 -3.33 1.34
CA THR A 42 10.27 -4.72 1.23
C THR A 42 10.73 -5.25 2.58
N GLY A 43 10.79 -6.56 2.71
CA GLY A 43 11.25 -7.21 3.94
C GLY A 43 10.73 -8.65 4.03
N PHE A 44 11.32 -9.43 4.93
CA PHE A 44 10.89 -10.80 5.16
C PHE A 44 9.39 -10.89 5.50
N ARG A 45 8.82 -12.06 5.30
CA ARG A 45 7.45 -12.32 5.75
C ARG A 45 7.35 -12.13 7.26
N ARG A 46 6.22 -11.56 7.74
CA ARG A 46 5.93 -11.30 9.17
C ARG A 46 6.83 -10.25 9.86
N VAL A 47 7.60 -9.44 9.15
CA VAL A 47 8.37 -8.33 9.76
C VAL A 47 7.52 -7.10 10.08
N GLY A 48 6.22 -7.09 9.72
CA GLY A 48 5.30 -6.01 10.04
C GLY A 48 5.19 -4.92 8.96
N LYS A 49 5.38 -5.26 7.68
CA LYS A 49 5.18 -4.32 6.55
C LYS A 49 3.77 -3.74 6.54
N THR A 50 2.74 -4.58 6.66
CA THR A 50 1.33 -4.17 6.76
C THR A 50 1.10 -3.18 7.91
N TYR A 51 1.72 -3.41 9.07
CA TYR A 51 1.59 -2.49 10.22
C TYR A 51 2.26 -1.14 9.98
N MET A 52 3.32 -1.07 9.15
CA MET A 52 3.89 0.21 8.71
C MET A 52 2.91 0.97 7.80
N LEU A 53 2.18 0.28 6.92
CA LEU A 53 1.10 0.92 6.16
C LEU A 53 0.03 1.47 7.10
N TYR A 54 -0.43 0.70 8.08
CA TYR A 54 -1.44 1.15 9.03
C TYR A 54 -0.98 2.34 9.88
N ASP A 55 0.31 2.42 10.27
CA ASP A 55 0.87 3.58 10.98
C ASP A 55 0.77 4.85 10.12
N ALA A 56 1.18 4.75 8.85
CA ALA A 56 1.07 5.86 7.91
C ALA A 56 -0.38 6.29 7.67
N ILE A 57 -1.29 5.32 7.48
CA ILE A 57 -2.72 5.57 7.28
C ILE A 57 -3.33 6.25 8.52
N LYS A 58 -3.00 5.76 9.72
CA LYS A 58 -3.50 6.37 10.97
C LYS A 58 -3.10 7.83 11.09
N LYS A 59 -1.87 8.17 10.74
CA LYS A 59 -1.39 9.57 10.73
C LYS A 59 -2.08 10.40 9.67
N LEU A 60 -2.30 9.84 8.48
CA LEU A 60 -3.04 10.54 7.42
C LEU A 60 -4.47 10.87 7.85
N PHE A 61 -5.13 10.02 8.63
CA PHE A 61 -6.48 10.28 9.13
C PHE A 61 -6.58 11.45 10.12
N GLU A 62 -5.47 12.01 10.56
CA GLU A 62 -5.46 13.26 11.34
C GLU A 62 -5.78 14.48 10.44
N THR A 63 -5.56 14.39 9.12
CA THR A 63 -5.71 15.51 8.17
C THR A 63 -6.47 15.16 6.90
N GLN A 64 -6.65 13.88 6.60
CA GLN A 64 -7.27 13.38 5.38
C GLN A 64 -8.53 12.56 5.71
N THR A 65 -9.47 12.56 4.79
CA THR A 65 -10.68 11.74 4.91
C THR A 65 -10.41 10.29 4.51
N ARG A 66 -11.33 9.40 4.86
CA ARG A 66 -11.22 7.98 4.52
C ARG A 66 -11.36 7.71 3.02
N GLU A 67 -12.11 8.56 2.34
CA GLU A 67 -12.29 8.52 0.89
C GLU A 67 -11.01 8.89 0.12
N GLU A 68 -10.14 9.68 0.75
CA GLU A 68 -8.85 10.09 0.18
C GLU A 68 -7.75 9.06 0.40
N VAL A 69 -7.91 8.17 1.40
CA VAL A 69 -6.90 7.19 1.82
C VAL A 69 -7.45 5.79 1.67
N VAL A 70 -7.03 5.07 0.63
CA VAL A 70 -7.53 3.73 0.33
C VAL A 70 -6.45 2.67 0.54
N TYR A 71 -6.83 1.58 1.19
CA TYR A 71 -5.99 0.42 1.43
C TYR A 71 -6.64 -0.85 0.87
N ILE A 72 -5.85 -1.66 0.20
CA ILE A 72 -6.25 -3.00 -0.26
C ILE A 72 -5.13 -4.00 0.03
N ASN A 73 -5.51 -5.16 0.57
CA ASN A 73 -4.65 -6.31 0.71
C ASN A 73 -4.96 -7.33 -0.39
N PHE A 74 -3.98 -7.63 -1.24
CA PHE A 74 -4.12 -8.60 -2.33
C PHE A 74 -3.85 -10.05 -1.89
N GLU A 75 -3.44 -10.28 -0.63
CA GLU A 75 -3.35 -11.62 -0.02
C GLU A 75 -4.71 -12.05 0.59
N ASP A 76 -5.81 -11.30 0.36
CA ASP A 76 -7.14 -11.67 0.83
C ASP A 76 -7.58 -12.98 0.15
N GLU A 77 -8.02 -13.96 0.94
CA GLU A 77 -8.36 -15.31 0.49
C GLU A 77 -9.51 -15.35 -0.53
N ARG A 78 -10.32 -14.32 -0.57
CA ARG A 78 -11.41 -14.17 -1.55
C ARG A 78 -10.91 -13.86 -2.95
N ILE A 79 -9.65 -13.42 -3.09
CA ILE A 79 -8.98 -13.19 -4.38
C ILE A 79 -8.37 -14.51 -4.85
N ILE A 80 -9.21 -15.43 -5.33
CA ILE A 80 -8.80 -16.80 -5.70
C ILE A 80 -7.85 -16.80 -6.92
N ALA A 81 -8.14 -15.96 -7.92
CA ALA A 81 -7.35 -15.85 -9.14
C ALA A 81 -7.04 -14.38 -9.43
N PRO A 82 -5.93 -13.85 -8.90
CA PRO A 82 -5.58 -12.45 -9.10
C PRO A 82 -5.27 -12.17 -10.57
N THR A 83 -6.01 -11.23 -11.17
CA THR A 83 -5.82 -10.80 -12.56
C THR A 83 -5.55 -9.30 -12.61
N THR A 84 -5.02 -8.83 -13.73
CA THR A 84 -4.82 -7.40 -14.00
C THR A 84 -6.11 -6.58 -13.94
N ASP A 85 -7.27 -7.22 -14.11
CA ASP A 85 -8.58 -6.56 -14.06
C ASP A 85 -8.87 -5.95 -12.69
N LEU A 86 -8.35 -6.54 -11.60
CA LEU A 86 -8.44 -5.96 -10.26
C LEU A 86 -7.83 -4.56 -10.23
N LEU A 87 -6.64 -4.40 -10.81
CA LEU A 87 -5.96 -3.09 -10.87
C LEU A 87 -6.59 -2.14 -11.89
N THR A 88 -7.01 -2.66 -13.04
CA THR A 88 -7.65 -1.85 -14.08
C THR A 88 -8.93 -1.20 -13.57
N ASN A 89 -9.72 -1.94 -12.79
CA ASN A 89 -10.98 -1.47 -12.24
C ASN A 89 -10.83 -0.74 -10.89
N LEU A 90 -9.65 -0.72 -10.29
CA LEU A 90 -9.45 -0.20 -8.93
C LEU A 90 -9.86 1.29 -8.81
N ILE A 91 -9.28 2.17 -9.60
CA ILE A 91 -9.59 3.60 -9.54
C ILE A 91 -11.05 3.90 -9.92
N PRO A 92 -11.61 3.32 -11.02
CA PRO A 92 -13.03 3.46 -11.33
C PRO A 92 -13.98 3.03 -10.20
N GLU A 93 -13.70 1.89 -9.54
CA GLU A 93 -14.54 1.40 -8.44
C GLU A 93 -14.41 2.25 -7.17
N ILE A 94 -13.20 2.73 -6.83
CA ILE A 94 -13.01 3.69 -5.75
C ILE A 94 -13.85 4.96 -6.01
N GLN A 95 -13.76 5.51 -7.20
CA GLN A 95 -14.51 6.72 -7.57
C GLN A 95 -16.01 6.49 -7.55
N ALA A 96 -16.48 5.31 -7.97
CA ALA A 96 -17.89 4.97 -7.93
C ALA A 96 -18.44 4.81 -6.50
N ILE A 97 -17.61 4.31 -5.56
CA ILE A 97 -18.02 4.05 -4.16
C ILE A 97 -17.87 5.29 -3.30
N TYR A 98 -16.76 6.03 -3.46
CA TYR A 98 -16.41 7.15 -2.59
C TYR A 98 -16.70 8.53 -3.19
N GLY A 99 -17.13 8.58 -4.48
CA GLY A 99 -17.46 9.83 -5.16
C GLY A 99 -16.25 10.65 -5.62
N GLN A 100 -15.02 10.21 -5.31
CA GLN A 100 -13.78 10.89 -5.68
C GLN A 100 -12.62 9.91 -5.89
N LYS A 101 -11.55 10.37 -6.54
CA LYS A 101 -10.30 9.62 -6.65
C LYS A 101 -9.54 9.68 -5.32
N PRO A 102 -8.78 8.62 -4.96
CA PRO A 102 -7.94 8.66 -3.76
C PRO A 102 -6.76 9.60 -3.96
N LYS A 103 -6.25 10.19 -2.89
CA LYS A 103 -4.95 10.89 -2.85
C LYS A 103 -3.82 9.95 -2.47
N TYR A 104 -4.12 8.95 -1.62
CA TYR A 104 -3.18 7.99 -1.09
C TYR A 104 -3.70 6.58 -1.31
N LEU A 105 -2.87 5.74 -1.93
CA LEU A 105 -3.22 4.37 -2.25
C LEU A 105 -2.21 3.41 -1.62
N PHE A 106 -2.67 2.57 -0.72
CA PHE A 106 -1.90 1.57 0.00
C PHE A 106 -2.23 0.18 -0.52
N LEU A 107 -1.27 -0.47 -1.18
CA LEU A 107 -1.43 -1.74 -1.88
C LEU A 107 -0.55 -2.80 -1.20
N ASP A 108 -1.17 -3.62 -0.35
CA ASP A 108 -0.46 -4.64 0.42
C ASP A 108 -0.35 -5.94 -0.39
N GLU A 109 0.87 -6.52 -0.42
CA GLU A 109 1.24 -7.73 -1.18
C GLU A 109 0.91 -7.64 -2.70
N LEU A 110 1.13 -6.45 -3.30
CA LEU A 110 0.76 -6.14 -4.70
C LEU A 110 1.43 -7.07 -5.73
N GLN A 111 2.59 -7.66 -5.43
CA GLN A 111 3.29 -8.57 -6.33
C GLN A 111 2.50 -9.86 -6.65
N LEU A 112 1.40 -10.11 -5.97
CA LEU A 112 0.49 -11.20 -6.28
C LEU A 112 -0.31 -10.96 -7.57
N ILE A 113 -0.44 -9.69 -8.02
CA ILE A 113 -1.17 -9.35 -9.24
C ILE A 113 -0.22 -9.34 -10.44
N PRO A 114 -0.53 -10.05 -11.52
CA PRO A 114 0.26 -9.99 -12.75
C PRO A 114 0.39 -8.57 -13.31
N TYR A 115 1.55 -8.23 -13.85
CA TYR A 115 1.85 -6.94 -14.50
C TYR A 115 1.60 -5.69 -13.62
N TRP A 116 1.57 -5.83 -12.30
CA TRP A 116 1.35 -4.76 -11.35
C TRP A 116 2.28 -3.55 -11.57
N SER A 117 3.55 -3.80 -11.91
CA SER A 117 4.56 -2.74 -12.10
C SER A 117 4.23 -1.82 -13.27
N LYS A 118 3.72 -2.37 -14.37
CA LYS A 118 3.26 -1.58 -15.52
C LYS A 118 2.06 -0.72 -15.16
N TRP A 119 1.15 -1.27 -14.35
CA TRP A 119 -0.01 -0.52 -13.87
C TRP A 119 0.43 0.62 -12.93
N VAL A 120 1.31 0.36 -11.97
CA VAL A 120 1.85 1.39 -11.05
C VAL A 120 2.53 2.50 -11.85
N ARG A 121 3.40 2.15 -12.81
CA ARG A 121 4.04 3.14 -13.68
C ARG A 121 3.01 4.02 -14.37
N ARG A 122 1.98 3.44 -14.98
CA ARG A 122 0.90 4.20 -15.62
C ARG A 122 0.21 5.14 -14.63
N MET A 123 -0.09 4.68 -13.42
CA MET A 123 -0.72 5.52 -12.39
C MET A 123 0.18 6.72 -12.01
N LEU A 124 1.48 6.49 -11.84
CA LEU A 124 2.45 7.56 -11.56
C LEU A 124 2.55 8.58 -12.70
N ASP A 125 2.33 8.16 -13.94
CA ASP A 125 2.38 9.04 -15.12
C ASP A 125 1.07 9.82 -15.34
N THR A 126 -0.08 9.27 -14.93
CA THR A 126 -1.40 9.80 -15.31
C THR A 126 -2.23 10.34 -14.15
N GLU A 127 -1.91 9.99 -12.90
CA GLU A 127 -2.70 10.35 -11.73
C GLU A 127 -1.88 11.11 -10.70
N SER A 128 -2.51 12.07 -10.05
CA SER A 128 -1.89 12.81 -8.93
C SER A 128 -2.22 12.10 -7.62
N LEU A 129 -1.57 10.95 -7.37
CA LEU A 129 -1.77 10.18 -6.15
C LEU A 129 -0.45 9.60 -5.64
N GLN A 130 -0.36 9.40 -4.33
CA GLN A 130 0.78 8.74 -3.71
C GLN A 130 0.51 7.24 -3.57
N ILE A 131 1.45 6.41 -4.01
CA ILE A 131 1.31 4.95 -4.01
C ILE A 131 2.31 4.35 -3.03
N PHE A 132 1.80 3.58 -2.07
CA PHE A 132 2.58 2.78 -1.12
C PHE A 132 2.33 1.31 -1.38
N ILE A 133 3.39 0.54 -1.56
CA ILE A 133 3.31 -0.87 -1.97
C ILE A 133 4.09 -1.70 -0.97
N THR A 134 3.54 -2.83 -0.54
CA THR A 134 4.33 -3.85 0.15
C THR A 134 4.50 -5.08 -0.70
N GLY A 135 5.58 -5.80 -0.41
CA GLY A 135 5.80 -7.13 -0.94
C GLY A 135 6.89 -7.88 -0.18
N SER A 136 6.90 -9.20 -0.29
CA SER A 136 7.94 -10.01 0.33
C SER A 136 9.28 -9.81 -0.38
N SER A 137 10.38 -9.73 0.39
CA SER A 137 11.74 -9.52 -0.13
C SER A 137 12.20 -10.57 -1.14
N SER A 138 11.63 -11.78 -1.10
CA SER A 138 11.90 -12.84 -2.09
C SER A 138 11.30 -12.55 -3.47
N LYS A 139 10.34 -11.61 -3.57
CA LYS A 139 9.64 -11.27 -4.81
C LYS A 139 9.74 -9.79 -5.20
N MET A 140 10.30 -8.94 -4.33
CA MET A 140 10.38 -7.49 -4.52
C MET A 140 11.69 -6.89 -3.97
N SER A 141 12.80 -7.63 -3.96
CA SER A 141 14.10 -7.07 -3.56
C SER A 141 14.59 -6.06 -4.60
N SER A 142 15.49 -5.13 -4.19
CA SER A 142 16.05 -4.09 -5.07
C SER A 142 16.75 -4.64 -6.31
N ALA A 143 17.21 -5.91 -6.26
CA ALA A 143 17.72 -6.64 -7.42
C ALA A 143 16.58 -7.10 -8.37
N GLU A 144 15.33 -7.09 -7.89
CA GLU A 144 14.16 -7.63 -8.59
C GLU A 144 13.04 -6.61 -8.76
N LEU A 145 13.25 -5.34 -8.34
CA LEU A 145 12.29 -4.27 -8.72
C LEU A 145 12.15 -4.27 -10.23
N PRO A 146 10.94 -4.42 -10.74
CA PRO A 146 10.70 -4.43 -12.16
C PRO A 146 11.35 -3.24 -12.85
N THR A 147 11.92 -3.46 -14.02
CA THR A 147 12.63 -2.44 -14.80
C THR A 147 11.77 -1.19 -15.00
N GLU A 148 10.46 -1.37 -15.08
CA GLU A 148 9.47 -0.29 -15.25
C GLU A 148 9.44 0.71 -14.10
N LEU A 149 9.86 0.30 -12.89
CA LEU A 149 9.86 1.15 -11.69
C LEU A 149 11.26 1.67 -11.31
N ARG A 150 12.29 1.34 -12.08
CA ARG A 150 13.64 1.89 -11.84
C ARG A 150 13.64 3.41 -11.98
N GLY A 151 14.14 4.10 -10.95
CA GLY A 151 14.11 5.57 -10.88
C GLY A 151 12.72 6.18 -10.57
N ARG A 152 11.70 5.34 -10.33
CA ARG A 152 10.32 5.75 -10.02
C ARG A 152 9.78 5.12 -8.74
N ALA A 153 10.65 4.50 -7.95
CA ALA A 153 10.30 3.91 -6.68
C ALA A 153 11.37 4.21 -5.63
N TRP A 154 10.91 4.52 -4.43
CA TRP A 154 11.72 4.58 -3.22
C TRP A 154 11.56 3.28 -2.46
N GLU A 155 12.65 2.53 -2.30
CA GLU A 155 12.62 1.28 -1.53
C GLU A 155 12.92 1.54 -0.05
N ILE A 156 12.05 1.02 0.80
CA ILE A 156 12.24 0.98 2.25
C ILE A 156 12.32 -0.47 2.69
N LYS A 157 13.49 -0.90 3.15
CA LYS A 157 13.71 -2.25 3.63
C LYS A 157 13.38 -2.36 5.12
N VAL A 158 12.38 -3.16 5.44
CA VAL A 158 11.94 -3.40 6.81
C VAL A 158 12.66 -4.60 7.41
N THR A 159 13.29 -4.39 8.55
CA THR A 159 13.89 -5.43 9.38
C THR A 159 12.97 -5.84 10.53
N PRO A 160 13.17 -7.02 11.14
CA PRO A 160 12.44 -7.38 12.36
C PRO A 160 12.54 -6.31 13.45
N LEU A 161 11.56 -6.31 14.36
CA LEU A 161 11.56 -5.41 15.53
C LEU A 161 12.83 -5.61 16.34
N THR A 162 13.44 -4.51 16.76
CA THR A 162 14.57 -4.54 17.70
C THR A 162 14.11 -4.87 19.12
N LEU A 163 15.01 -5.29 19.99
CA LEU A 163 14.70 -5.49 21.41
C LEU A 163 14.10 -4.23 22.05
N LYS A 164 14.56 -3.03 21.66
CA LYS A 164 14.01 -1.74 22.13
C LYS A 164 12.51 -1.61 21.79
N ASN A 165 12.14 -1.92 20.56
CA ASN A 165 10.72 -1.89 20.13
C ASN A 165 9.90 -2.97 20.86
N PHE A 166 10.51 -4.13 21.17
CA PHE A 166 9.85 -5.22 21.89
C PHE A 166 9.58 -4.86 23.37
N TYR A 167 10.49 -4.17 24.03
CA TYR A 167 10.28 -3.73 25.43
C TYR A 167 9.22 -2.63 25.53
N ALA A 168 9.06 -1.77 24.54
CA ALA A 168 7.98 -0.79 24.50
C ALA A 168 6.57 -1.43 24.39
N LEU A 169 6.50 -2.72 24.04
CA LEU A 169 5.26 -3.52 24.01
C LEU A 169 4.76 -3.97 25.39
N LYS A 170 5.64 -4.00 26.41
CA LYS A 170 5.34 -4.57 27.73
C LYS A 170 5.06 -3.50 28.79
N MET A 171 5.14 -2.25 28.44
CA MET A 171 4.77 -1.11 29.29
C MET A 171 3.41 -0.56 28.89
#